data_a54a67f65a8542b9137e8f76e8f0a6fd
#
_entry.id   a54a67f65a8542b9137e8f76e8f0a6fd
#
_cell.length_a   1.000
_cell.length_b   1.000
_cell.length_c   1.000
_cell.angle_alpha   90.00
_cell.angle_beta   90.00
_cell.angle_gamma   90.00
#
_symmetry.space_group_name_H-M   'P 1'
#
loop_
_entity.id
_entity.type
_entity.pdbx_description
1 polymer ?
#
loop_
_entity_poly.entity_id
_entity_poly.type
_entity_poly.pdbx_seq_one_letter_code
_entity_poly.pdbx_strand_id
1 'polypeptide(L)'
;MTKEIQSEAHLTTFEAISMIVGNSIGTGIIAVPYLATKNSMLDVVWMVLIAYCVNVILHLIIAELSYNNGGVQLVKSFEGELFHGKMKQIFSWSVFIVYGLAIMIGVSGNINGGAQIFVNWFGMPFVAAQVLYYVIAGVVVFIGMKAVGIAQKYAVIVLMGIVAVMTLSLIH
;
A
#
# COMPACT_ATOMS: atom_id res chain seq x y z
N MET A 1 -7.53 -32.36 3.99
CA MET A 1 -6.85 -31.53 2.98
C MET A 1 -6.90 -30.02 3.28
N THR A 2 -7.32 -29.60 4.47
CA THR A 2 -7.53 -28.18 4.84
C THR A 2 -6.59 -27.67 5.95
N LYS A 3 -5.69 -28.51 6.45
CA LYS A 3 -4.72 -28.16 7.53
C LYS A 3 -3.31 -27.81 7.06
N GLU A 4 -2.95 -28.12 5.83
CA GLU A 4 -1.57 -27.90 5.32
C GLU A 4 -1.35 -26.50 4.69
N ILE A 5 -2.41 -25.78 4.34
CA ILE A 5 -2.28 -24.46 3.70
C ILE A 5 -2.07 -23.31 4.74
N GLN A 6 -2.28 -23.58 6.03
CA GLN A 6 -2.12 -22.57 7.08
C GLN A 6 -0.74 -22.46 7.71
N SER A 7 0.21 -23.32 7.35
CA SER A 7 1.50 -23.38 8.06
C SER A 7 2.63 -22.50 7.50
N GLU A 8 2.46 -21.80 6.37
CA GLU A 8 3.63 -21.25 5.68
C GLU A 8 3.75 -19.73 5.60
N ALA A 9 2.84 -18.96 6.13
CA ALA A 9 2.91 -17.49 6.01
C ALA A 9 2.93 -16.75 7.35
N HIS A 10 3.67 -17.24 8.33
CA HIS A 10 3.90 -16.45 9.54
C HIS A 10 4.88 -15.30 9.23
N LEU A 11 4.31 -14.13 8.99
CA LEU A 11 5.06 -12.88 8.96
C LEU A 11 5.57 -12.60 10.38
N THR A 12 6.81 -12.18 10.49
CA THR A 12 7.30 -11.60 11.75
C THR A 12 6.62 -10.26 11.99
N THR A 13 6.51 -9.85 13.25
CA THR A 13 5.92 -8.54 13.61
C THR A 13 6.59 -7.40 12.85
N PHE A 14 7.91 -7.47 12.66
CA PHE A 14 8.65 -6.45 11.91
C PHE A 14 8.31 -6.45 10.42
N GLU A 15 8.13 -7.61 9.80
CA GLU A 15 7.67 -7.71 8.40
C GLU A 15 6.26 -7.15 8.23
N ALA A 16 5.34 -7.45 9.15
CA ALA A 16 3.99 -6.92 9.14
C ALA A 16 3.97 -5.39 9.30
N ILE A 17 4.71 -4.85 10.27
CA ILE A 17 4.87 -3.40 10.44
C ILE A 17 5.46 -2.77 9.19
N SER A 18 6.50 -3.38 8.59
CA SER A 18 7.13 -2.88 7.37
C SER A 18 6.17 -2.85 6.18
N MET A 19 5.28 -3.84 6.06
CA MET A 19 4.24 -3.83 5.02
C MET A 19 3.25 -2.68 5.21
N ILE A 20 2.81 -2.42 6.44
CA ILE A 20 1.91 -1.31 6.75
C ILE A 20 2.58 0.03 6.46
N VAL A 21 3.81 0.23 6.96
CA VAL A 21 4.58 1.46 6.77
C VAL A 21 4.90 1.67 5.30
N GLY A 22 5.38 0.64 4.59
CA GLY A 22 5.70 0.72 3.17
C GLY A 22 4.50 1.05 2.31
N ASN A 23 3.34 0.46 2.61
CA ASN A 23 2.10 0.78 1.91
C ASN A 23 1.61 2.21 2.21
N SER A 24 1.76 2.66 3.46
CA SER A 24 1.32 4.00 3.89
C SER A 24 2.19 5.12 3.29
N ILE A 25 3.49 4.90 3.18
CA ILE A 25 4.42 5.85 2.55
C ILE A 25 4.22 5.85 1.03
N GLY A 26 4.24 4.68 0.41
CA GLY A 26 3.93 4.43 -1.00
C GLY A 26 4.21 5.60 -1.94
N THR A 27 3.26 5.90 -2.83
CA THR A 27 3.32 7.03 -3.77
C THR A 27 3.16 8.40 -3.09
N GLY A 28 2.76 8.45 -1.81
CA GLY A 28 2.63 9.69 -1.05
C GLY A 28 3.95 10.45 -0.92
N ILE A 29 5.08 9.75 -0.86
CA ILE A 29 6.41 10.38 -0.77
C ILE A 29 6.74 11.22 -2.02
N ILE A 30 6.15 10.89 -3.16
CA ILE A 30 6.32 11.65 -4.42
C ILE A 30 5.27 12.76 -4.50
N ALA A 31 4.06 12.51 -4.03
CA ALA A 31 2.95 13.46 -4.12
C ALA A 31 3.11 14.67 -3.19
N VAL A 32 3.64 14.49 -1.97
CA VAL A 32 3.80 15.58 -1.00
C VAL A 32 4.73 16.69 -1.49
N PRO A 33 5.94 16.42 -2.03
CA PRO A 33 6.78 17.47 -2.62
C PRO A 33 6.09 18.20 -3.78
N TYR A 34 5.37 17.49 -4.65
CA TYR A 34 4.60 18.12 -5.73
C TYR A 34 3.51 19.06 -5.18
N LEU A 35 2.77 18.66 -4.15
CA LEU A 35 1.79 19.52 -3.50
C LEU A 35 2.44 20.77 -2.89
N ALA A 36 3.64 20.63 -2.32
CA ALA A 36 4.39 21.75 -1.76
C ALA A 36 4.84 22.78 -2.81
N THR A 37 5.00 22.38 -4.08
CA THR A 37 5.28 23.35 -5.16
C THR A 37 4.05 24.13 -5.64
N LYS A 38 2.84 23.68 -5.30
CA LYS A 38 1.58 24.26 -5.77
C LYS A 38 0.79 25.00 -4.68
N ASN A 39 1.09 24.75 -3.42
CA ASN A 39 0.36 25.28 -2.28
C ASN A 39 1.32 25.91 -1.27
N SER A 40 0.79 26.71 -0.34
CA SER A 40 1.61 27.21 0.76
C SER A 40 2.04 26.06 1.67
N MET A 41 3.19 26.19 2.35
CA MET A 41 3.71 25.16 3.25
C MET A 41 2.71 24.83 4.37
N LEU A 42 2.00 25.81 4.90
CA LEU A 42 1.00 25.61 5.94
C LEU A 42 -0.20 24.80 5.42
N ASP A 43 -0.68 25.08 4.21
CA ASP A 43 -1.78 24.33 3.61
C ASP A 43 -1.39 22.85 3.40
N VAL A 44 -0.17 22.59 2.93
CA VAL A 44 0.33 21.22 2.76
C VAL A 44 0.40 20.49 4.10
N VAL A 45 0.89 21.12 5.16
CA VAL A 45 0.93 20.54 6.51
C VAL A 45 -0.48 20.17 6.98
N TRP A 46 -1.46 21.06 6.84
CA TRP A 46 -2.85 20.77 7.20
C TRP A 46 -3.46 19.67 6.36
N MET A 47 -3.24 19.67 5.05
CA MET A 47 -3.72 18.60 4.16
C MET A 47 -3.15 17.23 4.57
N VAL A 48 -1.86 17.15 4.86
CA VAL A 48 -1.20 15.91 5.27
C VAL A 48 -1.72 15.44 6.64
N LEU A 49 -1.87 16.34 7.61
CA LEU A 49 -2.41 16.00 8.93
C LEU A 49 -3.83 15.46 8.85
N ILE A 50 -4.72 16.12 8.11
CA ILE A 50 -6.10 15.67 7.94
C ILE A 50 -6.14 14.31 7.23
N ALA A 51 -5.39 14.17 6.13
CA ALA A 51 -5.31 12.90 5.40
C ALA A 51 -4.77 11.77 6.29
N TYR A 52 -3.76 12.05 7.12
CA TYR A 52 -3.22 11.08 8.06
C TYR A 52 -4.24 10.67 9.12
N CYS A 53 -4.95 11.61 9.73
CA CYS A 53 -6.01 11.31 10.70
C CYS A 53 -7.10 10.42 10.09
N VAL A 54 -7.58 10.76 8.89
CA VAL A 54 -8.58 9.93 8.17
C VAL A 54 -8.03 8.54 7.89
N ASN A 55 -6.80 8.44 7.43
CA ASN A 55 -6.16 7.16 7.13
C ASN A 55 -6.02 6.28 8.39
N VAL A 56 -5.62 6.85 9.53
CA VAL A 56 -5.53 6.13 10.81
C VAL A 56 -6.90 5.61 11.23
N ILE A 57 -7.94 6.45 11.17
CA ILE A 57 -9.31 6.03 11.53
C ILE A 57 -9.77 4.86 10.64
N LEU A 58 -9.55 4.95 9.34
CA LEU A 58 -9.91 3.87 8.41
C LEU A 58 -9.17 2.57 8.74
N HIS A 59 -7.87 2.63 9.03
CA HIS A 59 -7.10 1.45 9.39
C HIS A 59 -7.55 0.84 10.73
N LEU A 60 -7.93 1.66 11.71
CA LEU A 60 -8.48 1.18 12.97
C LEU A 60 -9.82 0.47 12.78
N ILE A 61 -10.72 1.03 11.97
CA ILE A 61 -12.00 0.40 11.63
C ILE A 61 -11.78 -0.96 10.94
N ILE A 62 -10.87 -1.00 9.96
CA ILE A 62 -10.53 -2.23 9.25
C ILE A 62 -9.92 -3.28 10.20
N ALA A 63 -9.03 -2.85 11.10
CA ALA A 63 -8.40 -3.73 12.08
C ALA A 63 -9.42 -4.31 13.07
N GLU A 64 -10.33 -3.49 13.59
CA GLU A 64 -11.38 -3.92 14.48
C GLU A 64 -12.34 -4.90 13.78
N LEU A 65 -12.75 -4.58 12.56
CA LEU A 65 -13.62 -5.45 11.77
C LEU A 65 -12.94 -6.80 11.47
N SER A 66 -11.66 -6.79 11.12
CA SER A 66 -10.89 -8.01 10.88
C SER A 66 -10.73 -8.85 12.14
N TYR A 67 -10.47 -8.20 13.28
CA TYR A 67 -10.34 -8.87 14.58
C TYR A 67 -11.64 -9.55 15.00
N ASN A 68 -12.76 -8.84 14.93
CA ASN A 68 -14.08 -9.35 15.34
C ASN A 68 -14.57 -10.51 14.44
N ASN A 69 -14.14 -10.53 13.17
CA ASN A 69 -14.51 -11.58 12.22
C ASN A 69 -13.46 -12.69 12.06
N GLY A 70 -12.50 -12.80 12.97
CA GLY A 70 -11.52 -13.89 12.97
C GLY A 70 -10.57 -13.90 11.76
N GLY A 71 -10.28 -12.73 11.15
CA GLY A 71 -9.36 -12.61 10.02
C GLY A 71 -9.94 -13.01 8.65
N VAL A 72 -11.25 -13.04 8.52
CA VAL A 72 -11.93 -13.30 7.24
C VAL A 72 -11.68 -12.14 6.28
N GLN A 73 -11.76 -12.41 4.97
CA GLN A 73 -11.63 -11.38 3.94
C GLN A 73 -12.49 -10.14 4.23
N LEU A 74 -11.92 -8.94 4.05
CA LEU A 74 -12.52 -7.66 4.38
C LEU A 74 -13.94 -7.49 3.79
N VAL A 75 -14.13 -7.83 2.51
CA VAL A 75 -15.45 -7.73 1.84
C VAL A 75 -16.48 -8.62 2.53
N LYS A 76 -16.07 -9.83 2.94
CA LYS A 76 -16.92 -10.79 3.62
C LYS A 76 -17.27 -10.35 5.04
N SER A 77 -16.35 -9.67 5.71
CA SER A 77 -16.58 -9.07 7.04
C SER A 77 -17.61 -7.95 6.97
N PHE A 78 -17.51 -7.04 5.99
CA PHE A 78 -18.51 -6.01 5.75
C PHE A 78 -19.89 -6.59 5.40
N GLU A 79 -19.89 -7.65 4.59
CA GLU A 79 -21.12 -8.34 4.19
C GLU A 79 -21.87 -8.95 5.38
N GLY A 80 -21.14 -9.48 6.37
CA GLY A 80 -21.74 -10.11 7.55
C GLY A 80 -22.35 -9.12 8.53
N GLU A 81 -21.75 -7.96 8.71
CA GLU A 81 -22.10 -6.98 9.75
C GLU A 81 -23.15 -5.96 9.31
N LEU A 82 -23.11 -5.51 8.05
CA LEU A 82 -23.87 -4.34 7.64
C LEU A 82 -25.17 -4.64 6.89
N PHE A 83 -25.31 -5.79 6.25
CA PHE A 83 -26.43 -6.05 5.36
C PHE A 83 -27.04 -7.44 5.50
N HIS A 84 -28.39 -7.51 5.40
CA HIS A 84 -29.17 -8.73 5.45
C HIS A 84 -30.02 -8.88 4.17
N GLY A 85 -30.28 -10.11 3.76
CA GLY A 85 -31.17 -10.42 2.63
C GLY A 85 -30.58 -10.09 1.24
N LYS A 86 -31.43 -9.73 0.28
CA LYS A 86 -31.03 -9.48 -1.13
C LYS A 86 -30.09 -8.27 -1.29
N MET A 87 -30.21 -7.29 -0.42
CA MET A 87 -29.34 -6.10 -0.42
C MET A 87 -27.87 -6.46 -0.14
N LYS A 88 -27.63 -7.50 0.64
CA LYS A 88 -26.31 -8.02 0.95
C LYS A 88 -25.51 -8.35 -0.31
N GLN A 89 -26.13 -9.05 -1.27
CA GLN A 89 -25.45 -9.48 -2.50
C GLN A 89 -25.13 -8.29 -3.43
N ILE A 90 -26.08 -7.34 -3.57
CA ILE A 90 -25.89 -6.16 -4.41
C ILE A 90 -24.75 -5.31 -3.84
N PHE A 91 -24.74 -5.09 -2.53
CA PHE A 91 -23.69 -4.31 -1.87
C PHE A 91 -22.32 -4.98 -2.00
N SER A 92 -22.23 -6.29 -1.75
CA SER A 92 -20.98 -7.05 -1.88
C SER A 92 -20.38 -6.94 -3.28
N TRP A 93 -21.20 -7.08 -4.32
CA TRP A 93 -20.76 -6.89 -5.71
C TRP A 93 -20.33 -5.46 -6.01
N SER A 94 -21.06 -4.46 -5.50
CA SER A 94 -20.69 -3.06 -5.68
C SER A 94 -19.36 -2.74 -5.01
N VAL A 95 -19.15 -3.17 -3.77
CA VAL A 95 -17.89 -2.99 -3.06
C VAL A 95 -16.75 -3.72 -3.78
N PHE A 96 -16.98 -4.94 -4.24
CA PHE A 96 -15.97 -5.71 -4.96
C PHE A 96 -15.53 -5.00 -6.25
N ILE A 97 -16.47 -4.48 -7.03
CA ILE A 97 -16.17 -3.75 -8.27
C ILE A 97 -15.41 -2.46 -7.97
N VAL A 98 -15.92 -1.64 -7.04
CA VAL A 98 -15.29 -0.35 -6.69
C VAL A 98 -13.89 -0.56 -6.12
N TYR A 99 -13.73 -1.53 -5.22
CA TYR A 99 -12.44 -1.86 -4.62
C TYR A 99 -11.48 -2.44 -5.64
N GLY A 100 -11.95 -3.31 -6.54
CA GLY A 100 -11.15 -3.84 -7.64
C GLY A 100 -10.62 -2.74 -8.57
N LEU A 101 -11.49 -1.80 -8.97
CA LEU A 101 -11.08 -0.64 -9.77
C LEU A 101 -10.08 0.24 -9.03
N ALA A 102 -10.28 0.51 -7.73
CA ALA A 102 -9.36 1.29 -6.92
C ALA A 102 -7.97 0.63 -6.84
N ILE A 103 -7.91 -0.69 -6.66
CA ILE A 103 -6.65 -1.45 -6.69
C ILE A 103 -5.98 -1.33 -8.06
N MET A 104 -6.70 -1.50 -9.16
CA MET A 104 -6.13 -1.40 -10.51
C MET A 104 -5.52 -0.01 -10.76
N ILE A 105 -6.19 1.06 -10.34
CA ILE A 105 -5.67 2.43 -10.43
C ILE A 105 -4.42 2.58 -9.56
N GLY A 106 -4.45 2.11 -8.33
CA GLY A 106 -3.32 2.16 -7.40
C GLY A 106 -2.10 1.39 -7.92
N VAL A 107 -2.29 0.17 -8.43
CA VAL A 107 -1.22 -0.64 -9.03
C VAL A 107 -0.63 0.06 -10.26
N SER A 108 -1.47 0.63 -11.13
CA SER A 108 -1.00 1.41 -12.28
C SER A 108 -0.14 2.61 -11.87
N GLY A 109 -0.57 3.35 -10.84
CA GLY A 109 0.21 4.46 -10.27
C GLY A 109 1.58 4.02 -9.75
N ASN A 110 1.63 2.89 -9.02
CA ASN A 110 2.89 2.33 -8.50
C ASN A 110 3.82 1.86 -9.60
N ILE A 111 3.30 1.20 -10.66
CA ILE A 111 4.09 0.77 -11.82
C ILE A 111 4.68 2.00 -12.53
N ASN A 112 3.87 3.02 -12.76
CA ASN A 112 4.34 4.25 -13.40
C ASN A 112 5.41 4.96 -12.57
N GLY A 113 5.22 5.08 -11.25
CA GLY A 113 6.19 5.67 -10.33
C GLY A 113 7.50 4.88 -10.29
N GLY A 114 7.43 3.55 -10.18
CA GLY A 114 8.60 2.68 -10.22
C GLY A 114 9.34 2.71 -11.56
N ALA A 115 8.62 2.74 -12.67
CA ALA A 115 9.20 2.84 -14.01
C ALA A 115 9.98 4.14 -14.20
N GLN A 116 9.51 5.26 -13.66
CA GLN A 116 10.20 6.56 -13.69
C GLN A 116 11.62 6.48 -13.11
N ILE A 117 11.84 5.67 -12.08
CA ILE A 117 13.17 5.47 -11.48
C ILE A 117 14.11 4.83 -12.51
N PHE A 118 13.65 3.78 -13.20
CA PHE A 118 14.46 3.11 -14.23
C PHE A 118 14.74 4.01 -15.43
N VAL A 119 13.77 4.82 -15.85
CA VAL A 119 13.97 5.82 -16.91
C VAL A 119 15.04 6.84 -16.52
N ASN A 120 14.95 7.39 -15.31
CA ASN A 120 15.85 8.44 -14.85
C ASN A 120 17.27 7.93 -14.56
N TRP A 121 17.43 6.71 -14.10
CA TRP A 121 18.74 6.16 -13.72
C TRP A 121 19.46 5.46 -14.86
N PHE A 122 18.72 4.75 -15.70
CA PHE A 122 19.28 3.90 -16.76
C PHE A 122 19.00 4.42 -18.16
N GLY A 123 18.25 5.53 -18.32
CA GLY A 123 17.88 6.06 -19.62
C GLY A 123 16.99 5.14 -20.46
N MET A 124 16.27 4.20 -19.81
CA MET A 124 15.45 3.21 -20.50
C MET A 124 14.20 3.85 -21.12
N PRO A 125 13.69 3.32 -22.25
CA PRO A 125 12.37 3.68 -22.74
C PRO A 125 11.30 3.41 -21.71
N PHE A 126 10.33 4.32 -21.52
CA PHE A 126 9.32 4.25 -20.46
C PHE A 126 8.54 2.94 -20.43
N VAL A 127 8.12 2.45 -21.61
CA VAL A 127 7.38 1.18 -21.73
C VAL A 127 8.24 -0.01 -21.29
N ALA A 128 9.51 -0.05 -21.65
CA ALA A 128 10.43 -1.12 -21.21
C ALA A 128 10.63 -1.08 -19.69
N ALA A 129 10.76 0.12 -19.11
CA ALA A 129 10.86 0.30 -17.67
C ALA A 129 9.59 -0.15 -16.93
N GLN A 130 8.40 0.13 -17.47
CA GLN A 130 7.14 -0.36 -16.91
C GLN A 130 7.07 -1.90 -16.91
N VAL A 131 7.40 -2.53 -18.04
CA VAL A 131 7.39 -4.00 -18.15
C VAL A 131 8.39 -4.61 -17.18
N LEU A 132 9.61 -4.06 -17.11
CA LEU A 132 10.64 -4.54 -16.19
C LEU A 132 10.19 -4.45 -14.73
N TYR A 133 9.67 -3.29 -14.32
CA TYR A 133 9.18 -3.09 -12.96
C TYR A 133 8.01 -4.04 -12.63
N TYR A 134 7.07 -4.19 -13.58
CA TYR A 134 5.93 -5.10 -13.42
C TYR A 134 6.37 -6.55 -13.25
N VAL A 135 7.35 -7.01 -14.04
CA VAL A 135 7.90 -8.36 -13.94
C VAL A 135 8.59 -8.57 -12.59
N ILE A 136 9.43 -7.63 -12.15
CA ILE A 136 10.12 -7.72 -10.85
C ILE A 136 9.09 -7.79 -9.71
N ALA A 137 8.13 -6.88 -9.68
CA ALA A 137 7.09 -6.86 -8.66
C ALA A 137 6.23 -8.13 -8.71
N GLY A 138 5.86 -8.57 -9.92
CA GLY A 138 5.09 -9.80 -10.15
C GLY A 138 5.78 -11.04 -9.64
N VAL A 139 7.09 -11.19 -9.88
CA VAL A 139 7.88 -12.31 -9.35
C VAL A 139 7.86 -12.34 -7.83
N VAL A 140 8.06 -11.20 -7.17
CA VAL A 140 8.02 -11.11 -5.70
C VAL A 140 6.65 -11.52 -5.16
N VAL A 141 5.57 -11.04 -5.79
CA VAL A 141 4.19 -11.39 -5.40
C VAL A 141 3.90 -12.87 -5.66
N PHE A 142 4.40 -13.41 -6.77
CA PHE A 142 4.19 -14.81 -7.13
C PHE A 142 4.89 -15.79 -6.15
N ILE A 143 6.02 -15.40 -5.57
CA ILE A 143 6.70 -16.18 -4.51
C ILE A 143 5.86 -16.22 -3.23
N GLY A 144 5.01 -15.21 -3.00
CA GLY A 144 4.03 -15.18 -1.91
C GLY A 144 4.29 -14.13 -0.84
N MET A 145 3.38 -14.08 0.14
CA MET A 145 3.33 -13.06 1.20
C MET A 145 4.64 -12.92 1.98
N LYS A 146 5.35 -14.01 2.21
CA LYS A 146 6.63 -13.99 2.92
C LYS A 146 7.70 -13.22 2.15
N ALA A 147 7.78 -13.42 0.84
CA ALA A 147 8.72 -12.70 -0.01
C ALA A 147 8.39 -11.20 -0.06
N VAL A 148 7.10 -10.86 -0.14
CA VAL A 148 6.63 -9.47 -0.08
C VAL A 148 7.02 -8.83 1.27
N GLY A 149 6.79 -9.52 2.40
CA GLY A 149 7.17 -9.04 3.73
C GLY A 149 8.67 -8.78 3.87
N ILE A 150 9.51 -9.69 3.36
CA ILE A 150 10.96 -9.54 3.36
C ILE A 150 11.39 -8.36 2.47
N ALA A 151 10.86 -8.25 1.27
CA ALA A 151 11.16 -7.15 0.36
C ALA A 151 10.77 -5.78 0.98
N GLN A 152 9.59 -5.67 1.57
CA GLN A 152 9.13 -4.48 2.27
C GLN A 152 10.01 -4.11 3.47
N LYS A 153 10.45 -5.10 4.24
CA LYS A 153 11.36 -4.89 5.36
C LYS A 153 12.63 -4.16 4.94
N TYR A 154 13.29 -4.63 3.89
CA TYR A 154 14.51 -3.99 3.39
C TYR A 154 14.23 -2.62 2.75
N ALA A 155 13.15 -2.52 1.97
CA ALA A 155 12.76 -1.27 1.35
C ALA A 155 12.48 -0.17 2.39
N VAL A 156 11.78 -0.48 3.49
CA VAL A 156 11.49 0.48 4.57
C VAL A 156 12.77 0.91 5.29
N ILE A 157 13.72 -0.01 5.55
CA ILE A 157 14.99 0.35 6.18
C ILE A 157 15.77 1.34 5.30
N VAL A 158 15.88 1.06 4.00
CA VAL A 158 16.56 1.96 3.05
C VAL A 158 15.85 3.31 2.97
N LEU A 159 14.53 3.30 2.89
CA LEU A 159 13.71 4.52 2.85
C LEU A 159 13.93 5.39 4.10
N MET A 160 13.90 4.80 5.29
CA MET A 160 14.15 5.52 6.54
C MET A 160 15.56 6.10 6.58
N GLY A 161 16.55 5.37 6.06
CA GLY A 161 17.92 5.88 5.90
C GLY A 161 17.99 7.11 4.99
N ILE A 162 17.31 7.05 3.83
CA ILE A 162 17.26 8.19 2.89
C ILE A 162 16.59 9.40 3.55
N VAL A 163 15.45 9.21 4.22
CA VAL A 163 14.72 10.28 4.91
C VAL A 163 15.61 10.90 6.00
N ALA A 164 16.32 10.09 6.78
CA ALA A 164 17.23 10.58 7.81
C ALA A 164 18.36 11.43 7.21
N VAL A 165 19.00 10.96 6.13
CA VAL A 165 20.06 11.71 5.43
C VAL A 165 19.54 13.03 4.87
N MET A 166 18.37 13.02 4.22
CA MET A 166 17.75 14.23 3.69
C MET A 166 17.40 15.23 4.80
N THR A 167 16.87 14.76 5.94
CA THR A 167 16.54 15.63 7.08
C THR A 167 17.80 16.24 7.67
N LEU A 168 18.86 15.46 7.83
CA LEU A 168 20.15 15.97 8.33
C LEU A 168 20.78 16.98 7.36
N SER A 169 20.67 16.76 6.06
CA SER A 169 21.15 17.68 5.03
C SER A 169 20.39 19.01 4.99
N LEU A 170 19.13 19.05 5.42
CA LEU A 170 18.32 20.28 5.50
C LEU A 170 18.63 21.11 6.77
N ILE A 171 19.22 20.49 7.79
CA ILE A 171 19.58 21.17 9.04
C ILE A 171 20.96 21.84 8.95
N HIS A 172 21.81 21.39 8.02
CA HIS A 172 23.13 21.98 7.72
C HIS A 172 23.06 22.96 6.56
#